data_569c7ca18824471892c57732f365cdf3
#
_entry.id   569c7ca18824471892c57732f365cdf3
#
_cell.length_a   1.000
_cell.length_b   1.000
_cell.length_c   1.000
_cell.angle_alpha   90.00
_cell.angle_beta   90.00
_cell.angle_gamma   90.00
#
_symmetry.space_group_name_H-M   'P 1'
#
loop_
_entity.id
_entity.type
_entity.pdbx_description
1 polymer ?
#
loop_
_entity_poly.entity_id
_entity_poly.type
_entity_poly.pdbx_seq_one_letter_code
_entity_poly.pdbx_strand_id
1 'polypeptide(L)' 'MPSGKVKWFNAKKGYGFITDDETQKDIFLHVSALENSKLRVLKEEQKIIYDIKEEKDKLQAINIKKK' A
#
# COMPACT_ATOMS: atom_id res chain seq x y z
N MET A 1 -7.31 6.24 10.35
CA MET A 1 -6.54 5.33 9.50
C MET A 1 -6.29 5.98 8.15
N PRO A 2 -5.04 6.06 7.69
CA PRO A 2 -4.77 6.66 6.39
C PRO A 2 -5.40 5.84 5.28
N SER A 3 -5.77 6.53 4.22
CA SER A 3 -6.32 5.89 3.03
C SER A 3 -5.65 6.44 1.79
N GLY A 4 -5.71 5.68 0.72
CA GLY A 4 -5.11 6.08 -0.53
C GLY A 4 -5.51 5.18 -1.68
N LYS A 5 -4.88 5.40 -2.82
CA LYS A 5 -5.10 4.60 -4.02
C LYS A 5 -3.83 3.87 -4.41
N VAL A 6 -3.98 2.68 -4.91
CA VAL A 6 -2.84 1.94 -5.46
C VAL A 6 -2.39 2.64 -6.74
N LYS A 7 -1.15 3.10 -6.76
CA LYS A 7 -0.58 3.72 -7.95
C LYS A 7 -0.23 2.65 -8.98
N TRP A 8 0.47 1.62 -8.52
CA TRP A 8 0.73 0.42 -9.31
C TRP A 8 1.22 -0.68 -8.37
N PHE A 9 1.09 -1.91 -8.81
CA PHE A 9 1.55 -3.05 -8.02
C PHE A 9 2.04 -4.13 -8.97
N ASN A 10 3.23 -4.67 -8.68
CA ASN A 10 3.83 -5.75 -9.47
C ASN A 10 3.95 -7.00 -8.62
N ALA A 11 3.01 -7.93 -8.84
CA ALA A 11 2.97 -9.17 -8.06
C ALA A 11 4.19 -10.05 -8.31
N LYS A 12 4.79 -9.97 -9.49
CA LYS A 12 5.98 -10.77 -9.80
C LYS A 12 7.18 -10.30 -9.02
N LYS A 13 7.34 -8.98 -8.87
CA LYS A 13 8.43 -8.41 -8.10
C LYS A 13 8.11 -8.35 -6.62
N GLY A 14 6.84 -8.43 -6.27
CA GLY A 14 6.40 -8.43 -4.88
C GLY A 14 6.33 -7.07 -4.21
N TYR A 15 6.13 -6.00 -4.96
CA TYR A 15 6.01 -4.67 -4.39
C TYR A 15 5.25 -3.71 -5.31
N GLY A 16 4.88 -2.58 -4.76
CA GLY A 16 4.22 -1.53 -5.50
C GLY A 16 4.22 -0.24 -4.71
N PHE A 17 3.42 0.72 -5.14
CA PHE A 17 3.29 2.01 -4.47
C PHE A 17 1.83 2.42 -4.35
N ILE A 18 1.55 3.14 -3.28
CA ILE A 18 0.25 3.71 -2.98
C ILE A 18 0.41 5.23 -2.95
N THR A 19 -0.57 5.96 -3.48
CA THR A 19 -0.61 7.40 -3.35
C THR A 19 -1.57 7.76 -2.22
N ASP A 20 -1.05 8.40 -1.17
CA ASP A 20 -1.85 8.80 -0.02
C ASP A 20 -2.86 9.88 -0.41
N ASP A 21 -4.11 9.76 0.04
CA ASP A 21 -5.17 10.71 -0.31
C ASP A 21 -4.94 12.10 0.27
N GLU A 22 -4.35 12.19 1.45
CA GLU A 22 -4.14 13.47 2.12
C GLU A 22 -2.87 14.20 1.66
N THR A 23 -1.75 13.47 1.63
CA THR A 23 -0.45 14.08 1.36
C THR A 23 -0.02 13.97 -0.08
N GLN A 24 -0.66 13.10 -0.85
CA GLN A 24 -0.30 12.79 -2.24
C GLN A 24 1.11 12.24 -2.39
N LYS A 25 1.67 11.69 -1.30
CA LYS A 25 2.99 11.09 -1.32
C LYS A 25 2.91 9.62 -1.71
N ASP A 26 3.96 9.13 -2.33
CA ASP A 26 4.06 7.72 -2.67
C ASP A 26 4.50 6.94 -1.43
N ILE A 27 3.76 5.88 -1.12
CA ILE A 27 4.05 5.02 0.02
C ILE A 27 4.36 3.63 -0.50
N PHE A 28 5.49 3.06 -0.05
CA PHE A 28 5.93 1.74 -0.48
C PHE A 28 5.00 0.65 0.03
N LEU A 29 4.67 -0.29 -0.85
CA LEU A 29 3.82 -1.44 -0.52
C LEU A 29 4.55 -2.72 -0.86
N HIS A 30 4.82 -3.54 0.15
CA HIS A 30 5.44 -4.85 -0.07
C HIS A 30 4.39 -5.96 0.00
N VAL A 31 4.59 -7.02 -0.79
CA VAL A 31 3.64 -8.13 -0.86
C VAL A 31 3.38 -8.78 0.51
N SER A 32 4.36 -8.74 1.41
CA SER A 32 4.18 -9.31 2.74
C SER A 32 3.05 -8.62 3.53
N ALA A 33 2.82 -7.33 3.27
CA ALA A 33 1.71 -6.62 3.90
C ALA A 33 0.35 -7.12 3.40
N LEU A 34 0.30 -7.56 2.15
CA LEU A 34 -0.91 -8.13 1.55
C LEU A 34 -1.22 -9.52 2.12
N GLU A 35 -0.19 -10.30 2.37
CA GLU A 35 -0.37 -11.64 2.95
C GLU A 35 -1.09 -11.57 4.29
N ASN A 36 -0.70 -10.63 5.13
CA ASN A 36 -1.32 -10.42 6.43
C ASN A 36 -2.76 -9.95 6.30
N SER A 37 -3.11 -9.32 5.21
CA SER A 37 -4.45 -8.77 4.98
C SER A 37 -5.33 -9.68 4.15
N LYS A 38 -4.86 -10.87 3.80
CA LYS A 38 -5.55 -11.85 2.96
C LYS A 38 -5.82 -11.34 1.54
N LEU A 39 -5.17 -10.26 1.15
CA LEU A 39 -5.26 -9.73 -0.20
C LEU A 39 -4.11 -10.31 -1.00
N ARG A 40 -4.39 -10.76 -2.23
CA ARG A 40 -3.36 -11.37 -3.07
C ARG A 40 -2.81 -10.40 -4.11
N VAL A 41 -3.67 -9.61 -4.71
CA VAL A 41 -3.31 -8.67 -5.76
C VAL A 41 -4.15 -7.43 -5.62
N LEU A 42 -3.53 -6.28 -5.88
CA LEU A 42 -4.23 -5.00 -5.91
C LEU A 42 -4.26 -4.47 -7.34
N LYS A 43 -5.36 -3.86 -7.71
CA LYS A 43 -5.52 -3.24 -9.03
C LYS A 43 -5.10 -1.78 -8.96
N GLU A 44 -4.71 -1.21 -10.10
CA GLU A 44 -4.41 0.21 -10.18
C GLU A 44 -5.63 1.03 -9.77
N GLU A 45 -5.37 2.10 -9.06
CA GLU A 45 -6.39 3.04 -8.57
C GLU A 45 -7.39 2.44 -7.59
N GLN A 46 -7.16 1.23 -7.12
CA GLN A 46 -8.01 0.64 -6.11
C GLN A 46 -7.85 1.40 -4.78
N LYS A 47 -8.98 1.76 -4.17
CA LYS A 47 -8.95 2.47 -2.89
C LYS A 47 -8.72 1.47 -1.75
N ILE A 48 -7.82 1.84 -0.86
CA ILE A 48 -7.47 0.98 0.27
C ILE A 48 -7.29 1.83 1.53
N ILE A 49 -7.37 1.16 2.67
CA ILE A 49 -7.05 1.72 3.98
C ILE A 49 -5.82 0.97 4.48
N TYR A 50 -4.92 1.67 5.12
CA TYR A 50 -3.68 1.06 5.59
C TYR A 50 -3.14 1.82 6.79
N ASP A 51 -2.14 1.23 7.45
CA ASP A 51 -1.34 1.93 8.45
C ASP A 51 0.00 2.27 7.83
N ILE A 52 0.63 3.32 8.33
CA ILE A 52 1.93 3.75 7.83
C ILE A 52 3.00 3.39 8.86
N LYS A 53 4.04 2.71 8.39
CA LYS A 53 5.22 2.44 9.20
C LYS A 53 6.37 3.26 8.63
N GLU A 54 6.94 4.12 9.45
CA GLU A 54 8.09 4.91 9.05
C GLU A 54 9.37 4.22 9.50
N GLU A 55 10.28 4.00 8.57
CA GLU A 55 11.53 3.30 8.85
C GLU A 55 12.64 3.86 7.96
N LYS A 56 13.68 4.41 8.58
CA LYS A 56 14.85 5.00 7.88
C LYS A 56 14.46 5.94 6.75
N ASP A 57 13.61 6.90 7.04
CA ASP A 57 13.13 7.91 6.09
C ASP A 57 12.25 7.37 4.98
N LYS A 58 11.76 6.14 5.12
CA LYS A 58 10.85 5.55 4.15
C LYS A 58 9.50 5.26 4.79
N LEU A 59 8.44 5.55 4.05
CA LEU A 59 7.10 5.24 4.49
C LEU A 59 6.65 3.94 3.83
N GLN A 60 6.16 3.02 4.64
CA GLN A 60 5.70 1.72 4.18
C GLN A 60 4.26 1.49 4.64
N ALA A 61 3.42 1.00 3.73
CA ALA A 61 2.05 0.66 4.09
C ALA A 61 2.00 -0.74 4.69
N ILE A 62 1.26 -0.88 5.79
CA ILE A 62 1.05 -2.16 6.47
C ILE A 62 -0.43 -2.30 6.81
N ASN A 63 -0.86 -3.51 7.16
CA ASN A 63 -2.24 -3.79 7.57
C ASN A 63 -3.26 -3.28 6.54
N ILE A 64 -3.03 -3.62 5.28
CA ILE A 64 -3.83 -3.12 4.17
C ILE A 64 -5.20 -3.78 4.12
N LYS A 65 -6.24 -2.97 3.93
CA LYS A 65 -7.60 -3.46 3.81
C LYS A 65 -8.28 -2.74 2.64
N LYS A 66 -9.21 -3.40 2.01
CA LYS A 66 -10.04 -2.76 0.99
C LYS A 66 -10.93 -1.71 1.65
N LYS A 67 -11.05 -0.58 0.98
CA LYS A 67 -11.91 0.47 1.47
C LYS A 67 -13.36 0.21 1.05
#